data_5c4315fcb16db0676eb473fd48c00dcc
#
_entry.id   5c4315fcb16db0676eb473fd48c00dcc
#
_cell.length_a   1.000
_cell.length_b   1.000
_cell.length_c   1.000
_cell.angle_alpha   90.00
_cell.angle_beta   90.00
_cell.angle_gamma   90.00
#
_symmetry.space_group_name_H-M   'P 1'
#
loop_
_entity.id
_entity.type
_entity.pdbx_description
1 polymer ?
#
loop_
_entity_poly.entity_id
_entity_poly.type
_entity_poly.pdbx_seq_one_letter_code
_entity_poly.pdbx_strand_id
1 'polypeptide(L)'
;MEVNYNNKKSSKFLTNIIRESDITNKLKVKDNGFKYKAICINTKKKDSLKIGIGNVTLKEKNFILVLENNRNRLYNRYKDLERLLREAIKNNIDLLVLPENYVPYEWLPVLTKFSAKNQIGIITGVEHFITNKNGDIPQAYDDCSRVHNLTAVILPYEDGKGGECNYSYLRLHEKTDLAPGEKQYIEGYGFSEATKNEVELFCWHNVWFPVFCCFELTSIQNRSVFQSYADMLVAIEWNKDVKYFSNIIESLSRDIHCYCIQVNSSNYGDSRIVQPTKADFMNKVRVKGGDNNIILVSSIDIKKLRDYQKKKYELQKDDRCFKPTPPRFDKTIVIKKINNTLQDELLKNEED
;
A
#
# COMPACT_ATOMS: atom_id res chain seq x y z
N MET A 1 -11.52 2.49 -10.65
CA MET A 1 -12.20 1.45 -11.45
C MET A 1 -13.26 0.83 -10.56
N GLU A 2 -14.54 1.14 -10.75
CA GLU A 2 -15.62 0.35 -10.19
C GLU A 2 -15.69 -0.93 -11.05
N VAL A 3 -15.14 -2.00 -10.56
CA VAL A 3 -15.35 -3.30 -11.17
C VAL A 3 -16.82 -3.64 -10.93
N ASN A 4 -17.61 -3.60 -11.98
CA ASN A 4 -19.05 -3.88 -11.93
C ASN A 4 -19.25 -5.39 -11.71
N TYR A 5 -19.28 -5.84 -10.44
CA TYR A 5 -19.45 -7.22 -10.03
C TYR A 5 -20.93 -7.71 -10.11
N ASN A 6 -21.72 -7.13 -10.99
CA ASN A 6 -23.13 -7.49 -11.16
C ASN A 6 -23.39 -8.86 -11.83
N ASN A 7 -22.38 -9.71 -11.95
CA ASN A 7 -22.58 -11.08 -12.43
C ASN A 7 -22.99 -12.01 -11.26
N LYS A 8 -24.17 -12.58 -11.32
CA LYS A 8 -24.77 -13.48 -10.30
C LYS A 8 -23.89 -14.64 -9.81
N LYS A 9 -22.79 -14.96 -10.48
CA LYS A 9 -21.78 -15.95 -10.05
C LYS A 9 -20.75 -15.37 -9.05
N SER A 10 -20.68 -14.06 -8.88
CA SER A 10 -19.77 -13.39 -7.94
C SER A 10 -20.36 -13.18 -6.53
N SER A 11 -21.63 -13.53 -6.31
CA SER A 11 -22.33 -13.25 -5.03
C SER A 11 -21.72 -13.94 -3.82
N LYS A 12 -21.08 -15.10 -3.96
CA LYS A 12 -20.36 -15.76 -2.85
C LYS A 12 -19.02 -15.10 -2.51
N PHE A 13 -18.45 -14.34 -3.44
CA PHE A 13 -17.21 -13.63 -3.26
C PHE A 13 -17.39 -12.33 -2.45
N LEU A 14 -18.53 -11.65 -2.65
CA LEU A 14 -18.85 -10.36 -2.03
C LEU A 14 -19.22 -10.46 -0.54
N THR A 15 -19.48 -11.65 -0.01
CA THR A 15 -19.91 -11.82 1.40
C THR A 15 -18.84 -11.45 2.42
N ASN A 16 -17.57 -11.33 2.02
CA ASN A 16 -16.46 -10.97 2.92
C ASN A 16 -15.79 -9.63 2.57
N ILE A 17 -16.35 -8.88 1.62
CA ILE A 17 -15.85 -7.55 1.23
C ILE A 17 -16.87 -6.50 1.66
N ILE A 18 -16.41 -5.49 2.37
CA ILE A 18 -17.23 -4.32 2.70
C ILE A 18 -17.43 -3.52 1.42
N ARG A 19 -18.67 -3.11 1.14
CA ARG A 19 -18.97 -2.22 0.02
C ARG A 19 -18.33 -0.85 0.27
N GLU A 20 -17.93 -0.17 -0.78
CA GLU A 20 -17.36 1.18 -0.66
C GLU A 20 -18.33 2.16 0.03
N SER A 21 -19.66 1.96 -0.13
CA SER A 21 -20.69 2.70 0.59
C SER A 21 -20.67 2.53 2.12
N ASP A 22 -20.10 1.42 2.61
CA ASP A 22 -20.05 1.10 4.04
C ASP A 22 -18.79 1.70 4.71
N ILE A 23 -17.96 2.36 3.92
CA ILE A 23 -16.71 2.99 4.38
C ILE A 23 -16.80 4.50 4.17
N THR A 24 -16.47 5.23 5.22
CA THR A 24 -16.39 6.67 5.12
C THR A 24 -15.16 7.07 4.31
N ASN A 25 -15.39 7.67 3.15
CA ASN A 25 -14.31 8.17 2.29
C ASN A 25 -14.68 9.53 1.71
N LYS A 26 -13.66 10.36 1.43
CA LYS A 26 -13.83 11.66 0.80
C LYS A 26 -12.66 12.02 -0.10
N LEU A 27 -12.97 12.53 -1.28
CA LEU A 27 -11.97 13.11 -2.16
C LEU A 27 -11.57 14.49 -1.61
N LYS A 28 -10.27 14.72 -1.45
CA LYS A 28 -9.68 16.01 -1.04
C LYS A 28 -8.85 16.56 -2.19
N VAL A 29 -8.94 17.87 -2.39
CA VAL A 29 -8.14 18.60 -3.37
C VAL A 29 -7.24 19.56 -2.60
N LYS A 30 -5.94 19.56 -2.89
CA LYS A 30 -4.97 20.52 -2.35
C LYS A 30 -4.90 21.77 -3.23
N ASP A 31 -4.38 22.85 -2.69
CA ASP A 31 -4.25 24.16 -3.38
C ASP A 31 -3.49 24.07 -4.72
N ASN A 32 -2.61 23.06 -4.87
CA ASN A 32 -1.88 22.77 -6.11
C ASN A 32 -2.68 21.89 -7.10
N GLY A 33 -3.96 21.61 -6.83
CA GLY A 33 -4.82 20.75 -7.66
C GLY A 33 -4.60 19.25 -7.45
N PHE A 34 -3.69 18.82 -6.58
CA PHE A 34 -3.47 17.41 -6.27
C PHE A 34 -4.68 16.82 -5.54
N LYS A 35 -5.12 15.66 -6.02
CA LYS A 35 -6.28 14.95 -5.45
C LYS A 35 -5.82 13.73 -4.67
N TYR A 36 -6.34 13.57 -3.46
CA TYR A 36 -6.21 12.33 -2.71
C TYR A 36 -7.54 11.94 -2.06
N LYS A 37 -7.78 10.65 -1.94
CA LYS A 37 -8.97 10.09 -1.31
C LYS A 37 -8.63 9.66 0.10
N ALA A 38 -9.22 10.28 1.11
CA ALA A 38 -9.12 9.81 2.50
C ALA A 38 -10.08 8.63 2.70
N ILE A 39 -9.57 7.51 3.19
CA ILE A 39 -10.33 6.26 3.40
C ILE A 39 -10.09 5.79 4.83
N CYS A 40 -11.13 5.84 5.66
CA CYS A 40 -11.05 5.45 7.07
C CYS A 40 -11.76 4.12 7.31
N ILE A 41 -11.01 3.15 7.81
CA ILE A 41 -11.48 1.81 8.14
C ILE A 41 -11.73 1.74 9.64
N ASN A 42 -12.95 1.41 10.05
CA ASN A 42 -13.30 1.30 11.46
C ASN A 42 -12.59 0.11 12.10
N THR A 43 -11.70 0.38 13.04
CA THR A 43 -10.90 -0.60 13.75
C THR A 43 -10.45 -0.04 15.10
N LYS A 44 -10.15 -0.93 16.07
CA LYS A 44 -9.54 -0.51 17.33
C LYS A 44 -8.17 0.12 17.08
N LYS A 45 -7.90 1.23 17.75
CA LYS A 45 -6.61 1.91 17.74
C LYS A 45 -5.48 0.98 18.21
N LYS A 46 -4.35 1.04 17.53
CA LYS A 46 -3.09 0.42 17.95
C LYS A 46 -2.00 1.47 18.14
N ASP A 47 -1.20 1.33 19.18
CA ASP A 47 -0.05 2.19 19.47
C ASP A 47 1.19 1.76 18.70
N SER A 48 1.22 0.52 18.24
CA SER A 48 2.27 -0.05 17.38
C SER A 48 1.67 -1.01 16.37
N LEU A 49 2.35 -1.19 15.23
CA LEU A 49 2.03 -2.22 14.23
C LEU A 49 3.22 -3.13 14.00
N LYS A 50 2.97 -4.42 13.92
CA LYS A 50 3.94 -5.44 13.53
C LYS A 50 3.86 -5.68 12.03
N ILE A 51 4.86 -5.25 11.31
CA ILE A 51 4.90 -5.26 9.84
C ILE A 51 5.73 -6.45 9.36
N GLY A 52 5.18 -7.22 8.43
CA GLY A 52 5.89 -8.23 7.67
C GLY A 52 6.18 -7.72 6.25
N ILE A 53 7.45 -7.73 5.86
CA ILE A 53 7.87 -7.43 4.48
C ILE A 53 8.26 -8.71 3.77
N GLY A 54 7.65 -8.97 2.61
CA GLY A 54 7.92 -10.16 1.82
C GLY A 54 9.16 -9.99 0.93
N ASN A 55 10.20 -10.78 1.21
CA ASN A 55 11.33 -10.93 0.30
C ASN A 55 11.00 -12.08 -0.66
N VAL A 56 10.43 -11.77 -1.82
CA VAL A 56 9.90 -12.76 -2.76
C VAL A 56 10.40 -12.52 -4.17
N THR A 57 10.64 -13.63 -4.89
CA THR A 57 11.16 -13.60 -6.26
C THR A 57 10.03 -13.37 -7.25
N LEU A 58 10.20 -12.41 -8.15
CA LEU A 58 9.35 -12.14 -9.29
C LEU A 58 10.01 -12.64 -10.58
N LYS A 59 9.23 -13.29 -11.44
CA LYS A 59 9.70 -13.75 -12.75
C LYS A 59 9.16 -12.79 -13.83
N GLU A 60 10.04 -12.12 -14.55
CA GLU A 60 9.70 -11.24 -15.67
C GLU A 60 8.79 -11.95 -16.70
N LYS A 61 8.99 -13.25 -16.88
CA LYS A 61 8.14 -14.08 -17.72
C LYS A 61 6.66 -14.01 -17.34
N ASN A 62 6.31 -13.82 -16.06
CA ASN A 62 4.91 -13.72 -15.65
C ASN A 62 4.24 -12.47 -16.20
N PHE A 63 4.97 -11.34 -16.28
CA PHE A 63 4.49 -10.11 -16.90
C PHE A 63 4.20 -10.32 -18.40
N ILE A 64 5.16 -10.93 -19.12
CA ILE A 64 5.00 -11.25 -20.54
C ILE A 64 3.78 -12.16 -20.77
N LEU A 65 3.65 -13.21 -19.97
CA LEU A 65 2.52 -14.14 -20.07
C LEU A 65 1.16 -13.47 -19.83
N VAL A 66 1.11 -12.41 -19.03
CA VAL A 66 -0.14 -11.63 -18.86
C VAL A 66 -0.48 -10.91 -20.16
N LEU A 67 0.49 -10.26 -20.81
CA LEU A 67 0.29 -9.55 -22.09
C LEU A 67 -0.10 -10.52 -23.22
N GLU A 68 0.33 -11.77 -23.15
CA GLU A 68 0.00 -12.85 -24.08
C GLU A 68 -1.31 -13.61 -23.74
N ASN A 69 -2.10 -13.10 -22.78
CA ASN A 69 -3.32 -13.76 -22.28
C ASN A 69 -3.11 -15.20 -21.74
N ASN A 70 -1.94 -15.48 -21.22
CA ASN A 70 -1.53 -16.80 -20.73
C ASN A 70 -0.94 -16.73 -19.31
N ARG A 71 -1.75 -16.31 -18.33
CA ARG A 71 -1.31 -16.07 -16.96
C ARG A 71 -0.78 -17.33 -16.27
N ASN A 72 0.33 -17.17 -15.57
CA ASN A 72 0.94 -18.24 -14.78
C ASN A 72 0.23 -18.41 -13.42
N ARG A 73 -0.74 -19.32 -13.37
CA ARG A 73 -1.50 -19.69 -12.15
C ARG A 73 -1.08 -21.04 -11.60
N LEU A 74 0.19 -21.45 -11.79
CA LEU A 74 0.69 -22.74 -11.36
C LEU A 74 0.56 -22.95 -9.84
N TYR A 75 0.19 -24.16 -9.45
CA TYR A 75 -0.04 -24.56 -8.07
C TYR A 75 1.17 -24.32 -7.14
N ASN A 76 2.38 -24.53 -7.63
CA ASN A 76 3.59 -24.27 -6.83
C ASN A 76 3.72 -22.79 -6.43
N ARG A 77 3.34 -21.88 -7.31
CA ARG A 77 3.33 -20.46 -7.03
C ARG A 77 2.28 -20.10 -5.99
N TYR A 78 1.12 -20.74 -6.04
CA TYR A 78 0.10 -20.59 -5.00
C TYR A 78 0.56 -21.13 -3.65
N LYS A 79 1.27 -22.27 -3.62
CA LYS A 79 1.88 -22.82 -2.39
C LYS A 79 2.89 -21.85 -1.75
N ASP A 80 3.68 -21.15 -2.56
CA ASP A 80 4.62 -20.15 -2.04
C ASP A 80 3.88 -19.00 -1.35
N LEU A 81 2.80 -18.50 -1.96
CA LEU A 81 1.93 -17.51 -1.32
C LEU A 81 1.30 -18.06 -0.03
N GLU A 82 0.75 -19.27 -0.06
CA GLU A 82 0.16 -19.92 1.14
C GLU A 82 1.16 -20.04 2.28
N ARG A 83 2.41 -20.38 1.98
CA ARG A 83 3.48 -20.45 2.98
C ARG A 83 3.74 -19.08 3.61
N LEU A 84 3.82 -18.02 2.83
CA LEU A 84 3.97 -16.65 3.35
C LEU A 84 2.79 -16.26 4.23
N LEU A 85 1.57 -16.59 3.83
CA LEU A 85 0.39 -16.31 4.65
C LEU A 85 0.41 -17.04 6.00
N ARG A 86 0.85 -18.30 6.01
CA ARG A 86 1.06 -19.08 7.25
C ARG A 86 2.15 -18.48 8.14
N GLU A 87 3.26 -18.05 7.55
CA GLU A 87 4.34 -17.34 8.27
C GLU A 87 3.84 -16.00 8.86
N ALA A 88 2.95 -15.31 8.15
CA ALA A 88 2.32 -14.10 8.67
C ALA A 88 1.52 -14.37 9.95
N ILE A 89 0.71 -15.45 9.97
CA ILE A 89 -0.02 -15.87 11.18
C ILE A 89 0.96 -16.25 12.29
N LYS A 90 1.93 -17.12 12.00
CA LYS A 90 2.91 -17.62 12.99
C LYS A 90 3.65 -16.50 13.69
N ASN A 91 3.96 -15.44 12.96
CA ASN A 91 4.67 -14.28 13.49
C ASN A 91 3.73 -13.22 14.09
N ASN A 92 2.41 -13.44 14.12
CA ASN A 92 1.42 -12.48 14.61
C ASN A 92 1.62 -11.06 14.03
N ILE A 93 1.78 -10.95 12.71
CA ILE A 93 1.92 -9.66 12.05
C ILE A 93 0.57 -8.98 11.91
N ASP A 94 0.56 -7.65 11.97
CA ASP A 94 -0.65 -6.85 11.71
C ASP A 94 -0.82 -6.57 10.22
N LEU A 95 0.28 -6.26 9.51
CA LEU A 95 0.27 -5.90 8.10
C LEU A 95 1.36 -6.65 7.33
N LEU A 96 0.96 -7.41 6.30
CA LEU A 96 1.84 -8.03 5.32
C LEU A 96 1.96 -7.13 4.10
N VAL A 97 3.19 -6.81 3.70
CA VAL A 97 3.48 -6.05 2.47
C VAL A 97 4.27 -6.93 1.51
N LEU A 98 3.77 -7.08 0.29
CA LEU A 98 4.38 -7.84 -0.80
C LEU A 98 4.70 -6.91 -1.97
N PRO A 99 5.66 -7.23 -2.85
CA PRO A 99 6.10 -6.32 -3.90
C PRO A 99 5.05 -6.10 -5.00
N GLU A 100 5.34 -5.14 -5.89
CA GLU A 100 4.59 -4.87 -7.11
C GLU A 100 4.50 -6.12 -7.99
N ASN A 101 3.43 -6.27 -8.77
CA ASN A 101 3.24 -7.31 -9.78
C ASN A 101 3.39 -8.77 -9.24
N TYR A 102 2.99 -9.02 -8.00
CA TYR A 102 3.25 -10.31 -7.34
C TYR A 102 2.12 -11.32 -7.47
N VAL A 103 0.85 -10.93 -7.29
CA VAL A 103 -0.28 -11.87 -7.25
C VAL A 103 -1.19 -11.76 -8.48
N PRO A 104 -1.63 -12.86 -9.07
CA PRO A 104 -2.71 -12.86 -10.03
C PRO A 104 -3.99 -12.29 -9.40
N TYR A 105 -4.78 -11.53 -10.17
CA TYR A 105 -6.03 -10.94 -9.64
C TYR A 105 -7.03 -12.01 -9.19
N GLU A 106 -6.98 -13.20 -9.77
CA GLU A 106 -7.84 -14.33 -9.42
C GLU A 106 -7.62 -14.84 -7.99
N TRP A 107 -6.49 -14.47 -7.35
CA TRP A 107 -6.21 -14.84 -5.96
C TRP A 107 -6.63 -13.79 -4.94
N LEU A 108 -7.09 -12.62 -5.38
CA LEU A 108 -7.61 -11.58 -4.48
C LEU A 108 -8.73 -12.08 -3.55
N PRO A 109 -9.67 -12.94 -4.03
CA PRO A 109 -10.69 -13.53 -3.14
C PRO A 109 -10.11 -14.32 -1.96
N VAL A 110 -9.04 -15.05 -2.22
CA VAL A 110 -8.37 -15.83 -1.17
C VAL A 110 -7.70 -14.90 -0.16
N LEU A 111 -7.04 -13.85 -0.66
CA LEU A 111 -6.36 -12.87 0.19
C LEU A 111 -7.36 -12.08 1.05
N THR A 112 -8.48 -11.65 0.49
CA THR A 112 -9.52 -10.94 1.25
C THR A 112 -10.14 -11.82 2.33
N LYS A 113 -10.44 -13.07 2.01
CA LYS A 113 -10.94 -14.04 3.01
C LYS A 113 -9.90 -14.34 4.08
N PHE A 114 -8.63 -14.48 3.71
CA PHE A 114 -7.54 -14.68 4.65
C PHE A 114 -7.39 -13.47 5.60
N SER A 115 -7.37 -12.26 5.05
CA SER A 115 -7.29 -11.01 5.79
C SER A 115 -8.43 -10.88 6.81
N ALA A 116 -9.66 -11.07 6.37
CA ALA A 116 -10.84 -11.02 7.23
C ALA A 116 -10.77 -12.04 8.38
N LYS A 117 -10.42 -13.30 8.06
CA LYS A 117 -10.39 -14.39 9.04
C LYS A 117 -9.29 -14.22 10.09
N ASN A 118 -8.10 -13.76 9.66
CA ASN A 118 -6.93 -13.72 10.53
C ASN A 118 -6.62 -12.30 11.05
N GLN A 119 -7.44 -11.31 10.69
CA GLN A 119 -7.27 -9.90 11.08
C GLN A 119 -5.88 -9.36 10.72
N ILE A 120 -5.36 -9.75 9.55
CA ILE A 120 -4.08 -9.31 9.00
C ILE A 120 -4.34 -8.46 7.77
N GLY A 121 -3.89 -7.20 7.78
CA GLY A 121 -3.88 -6.35 6.59
C GLY A 121 -2.90 -6.87 5.54
N ILE A 122 -3.21 -6.71 4.25
CA ILE A 122 -2.33 -7.10 3.15
C ILE A 122 -2.24 -5.96 2.15
N ILE A 123 -1.01 -5.59 1.77
CA ILE A 123 -0.73 -4.69 0.64
C ILE A 123 0.13 -5.47 -0.34
N THR A 124 -0.30 -5.57 -1.60
CA THR A 124 0.40 -6.34 -2.62
C THR A 124 0.17 -5.76 -4.01
N GLY A 125 1.17 -5.81 -4.87
CA GLY A 125 0.97 -5.59 -6.29
C GLY A 125 0.18 -6.73 -6.92
N VAL A 126 -0.75 -6.38 -7.79
CA VAL A 126 -1.48 -7.32 -8.63
C VAL A 126 -0.74 -7.43 -9.96
N GLU A 127 -0.65 -8.63 -10.54
CA GLU A 127 -0.16 -8.77 -11.92
C GLU A 127 -1.02 -7.90 -12.84
N HIS A 128 -0.39 -7.35 -13.86
CA HIS A 128 -1.06 -6.46 -14.79
C HIS A 128 -2.41 -7.03 -15.22
N PHE A 129 -3.40 -6.17 -15.24
CA PHE A 129 -4.78 -6.53 -15.52
C PHE A 129 -5.21 -5.89 -16.83
N ILE A 130 -5.79 -6.66 -17.74
CA ILE A 130 -6.14 -6.16 -19.06
C ILE A 130 -7.67 -6.14 -19.20
N THR A 131 -8.19 -5.01 -19.65
CA THR A 131 -9.62 -4.83 -19.95
C THR A 131 -9.80 -4.39 -21.41
N ASN A 132 -10.99 -4.61 -21.92
CA ASN A 132 -11.44 -3.98 -23.16
C ASN A 132 -11.78 -2.49 -22.90
N LYS A 133 -12.15 -1.77 -23.94
CA LYS A 133 -12.57 -0.36 -23.85
C LYS A 133 -13.76 -0.10 -22.91
N ASN A 134 -14.58 -1.11 -22.64
CA ASN A 134 -15.74 -1.01 -21.74
C ASN A 134 -15.38 -1.33 -20.28
N GLY A 135 -14.14 -1.72 -20.00
CA GLY A 135 -13.70 -2.13 -18.67
C GLY A 135 -13.98 -3.60 -18.32
N ASP A 136 -14.44 -4.42 -19.26
CA ASP A 136 -14.65 -5.85 -19.07
C ASP A 136 -13.36 -6.63 -19.32
N ILE A 137 -13.25 -7.81 -18.71
CA ILE A 137 -12.15 -8.75 -19.00
C ILE A 137 -12.43 -9.42 -20.36
N PRO A 138 -11.63 -9.16 -21.39
CA PRO A 138 -11.86 -9.73 -22.70
C PRO A 138 -11.46 -11.22 -22.75
N GLN A 139 -12.11 -11.98 -23.60
CA GLN A 139 -11.67 -13.35 -23.93
C GLN A 139 -10.41 -13.36 -24.81
N ALA A 140 -10.30 -12.37 -25.71
CA ALA A 140 -9.12 -12.12 -26.52
C ALA A 140 -8.78 -10.62 -26.46
N TYR A 141 -7.50 -10.30 -26.52
CA TYR A 141 -7.02 -8.93 -26.53
C TYR A 141 -7.10 -8.33 -27.94
N ASP A 142 -7.35 -7.04 -28.00
CA ASP A 142 -7.44 -6.23 -29.23
C ASP A 142 -6.70 -4.89 -29.05
N ASP A 143 -6.60 -4.11 -30.12
CA ASP A 143 -5.94 -2.79 -30.11
C ASP A 143 -6.65 -1.74 -29.22
N CYS A 144 -7.84 -2.06 -28.72
CA CYS A 144 -8.57 -1.22 -27.75
C CYS A 144 -8.36 -1.67 -26.30
N SER A 145 -7.58 -2.72 -26.08
CA SER A 145 -7.30 -3.25 -24.76
C SER A 145 -6.43 -2.29 -23.94
N ARG A 146 -6.75 -2.19 -22.65
CA ARG A 146 -6.06 -1.33 -21.69
C ARG A 146 -5.39 -2.15 -20.62
N VAL A 147 -4.14 -1.84 -20.34
CA VAL A 147 -3.34 -2.49 -19.30
C VAL A 147 -3.34 -1.65 -18.04
N HIS A 148 -3.73 -2.29 -16.93
CA HIS A 148 -3.79 -1.71 -15.60
C HIS A 148 -2.66 -2.27 -14.74
N ASN A 149 -1.94 -1.41 -14.03
CA ASN A 149 -1.04 -1.80 -12.95
C ASN A 149 -1.70 -1.44 -11.62
N LEU A 150 -2.08 -2.46 -10.86
CA LEU A 150 -2.92 -2.32 -9.67
C LEU A 150 -2.17 -2.73 -8.41
N THR A 151 -2.38 -1.97 -7.35
CA THR A 151 -2.01 -2.33 -5.97
C THR A 151 -3.27 -2.66 -5.18
N ALA A 152 -3.32 -3.87 -4.63
CA ALA A 152 -4.40 -4.27 -3.73
C ALA A 152 -4.06 -3.90 -2.29
N VAL A 153 -4.90 -3.08 -1.67
CA VAL A 153 -4.88 -2.76 -0.25
C VAL A 153 -6.07 -3.44 0.40
N ILE A 154 -5.81 -4.45 1.21
CA ILE A 154 -6.81 -5.31 1.85
C ILE A 154 -6.70 -5.12 3.36
N LEU A 155 -7.69 -4.51 3.99
CA LEU A 155 -7.66 -4.15 5.41
C LEU A 155 -8.85 -4.75 6.16
N PRO A 156 -8.62 -5.52 7.23
CA PRO A 156 -9.70 -6.01 8.08
C PRO A 156 -10.49 -4.85 8.69
N TYR A 157 -11.78 -5.06 8.80
CA TYR A 157 -12.74 -4.10 9.37
C TYR A 157 -13.39 -4.67 10.63
N GLU A 158 -13.66 -3.81 11.61
CA GLU A 158 -14.42 -4.14 12.82
C GLU A 158 -15.78 -3.45 12.81
N ASP A 159 -16.87 -4.19 12.94
CA ASP A 159 -18.23 -3.63 12.85
C ASP A 159 -18.66 -2.81 14.10
N GLY A 160 -17.81 -2.70 15.10
CA GLY A 160 -18.05 -1.94 16.32
C GLY A 160 -19.07 -2.55 17.29
N LYS A 161 -19.70 -3.68 16.93
CA LYS A 161 -20.73 -4.35 17.75
C LYS A 161 -20.16 -5.48 18.63
N GLY A 162 -18.84 -5.61 18.71
CA GLY A 162 -18.16 -6.60 19.55
C GLY A 162 -18.24 -8.05 19.05
N GLY A 163 -18.71 -8.26 17.83
CA GLY A 163 -18.68 -9.54 17.15
C GLY A 163 -17.34 -9.81 16.46
N GLU A 164 -17.06 -11.08 16.15
CA GLU A 164 -15.94 -11.43 15.26
C GLU A 164 -16.20 -10.82 13.88
N CYS A 165 -15.42 -9.82 13.51
CA CYS A 165 -15.50 -9.25 12.18
C CYS A 165 -14.91 -10.23 11.16
N ASN A 166 -15.72 -10.64 10.20
CA ASN A 166 -15.32 -11.53 9.10
C ASN A 166 -15.20 -10.79 7.77
N TYR A 167 -14.98 -9.48 7.82
CA TYR A 167 -14.93 -8.65 6.62
C TYR A 167 -13.55 -8.01 6.44
N SER A 168 -13.20 -7.73 5.18
CA SER A 168 -12.07 -6.90 4.81
C SER A 168 -12.49 -5.92 3.73
N TYR A 169 -11.99 -4.71 3.82
CA TYR A 169 -12.06 -3.74 2.74
C TYR A 169 -11.00 -4.07 1.69
N LEU A 170 -11.37 -4.09 0.44
CA LEU A 170 -10.45 -4.19 -0.71
C LEU A 170 -10.49 -2.90 -1.52
N ARG A 171 -9.37 -2.19 -1.57
CA ARG A 171 -9.13 -1.10 -2.53
C ARG A 171 -8.13 -1.55 -3.58
N LEU A 172 -8.46 -1.32 -4.83
CA LEU A 172 -7.52 -1.43 -5.94
C LEU A 172 -7.06 -0.02 -6.31
N HIS A 173 -5.84 0.33 -5.91
CA HIS A 173 -5.17 1.54 -6.32
C HIS A 173 -4.60 1.33 -7.73
N GLU A 174 -4.99 2.17 -8.67
CA GLU A 174 -4.45 2.18 -10.03
C GLU A 174 -3.24 3.11 -10.09
N LYS A 175 -2.12 2.59 -10.58
CA LYS A 175 -0.86 3.32 -10.66
C LYS A 175 -1.02 4.63 -11.45
N THR A 176 -0.58 5.73 -10.86
CA THR A 176 -0.73 7.08 -11.46
C THR A 176 0.26 7.30 -12.60
N ASP A 177 1.48 6.76 -12.47
CA ASP A 177 2.59 6.97 -13.39
C ASP A 177 3.30 5.65 -13.67
N LEU A 178 3.19 5.15 -14.90
CA LEU A 178 3.91 3.96 -15.33
C LEU A 178 5.40 4.28 -15.58
N ALA A 179 6.27 3.33 -15.25
CA ALA A 179 7.68 3.45 -15.56
C ALA A 179 7.92 3.45 -17.09
N PRO A 180 8.92 4.20 -17.60
CA PRO A 180 9.15 4.28 -19.05
C PRO A 180 9.33 2.91 -19.73
N GLY A 181 10.05 1.98 -19.10
CA GLY A 181 10.22 0.62 -19.61
C GLY A 181 8.92 -0.18 -19.63
N GLU A 182 8.08 -0.02 -18.62
CA GLU A 182 6.74 -0.65 -18.54
C GLU A 182 5.84 -0.14 -19.67
N LYS A 183 5.83 1.17 -19.91
CA LYS A 183 5.13 1.81 -21.04
C LYS A 183 5.56 1.21 -22.37
N GLN A 184 6.86 1.17 -22.62
CA GLN A 184 7.44 0.66 -23.87
C GLN A 184 7.01 -0.80 -24.13
N TYR A 185 6.94 -1.64 -23.10
CA TYR A 185 6.45 -3.01 -23.24
C TYR A 185 4.96 -3.05 -23.60
N ILE A 186 4.13 -2.28 -22.92
CA ILE A 186 2.68 -2.21 -23.16
C ILE A 186 2.38 -1.75 -24.59
N GLU A 187 3.03 -0.68 -25.02
CA GLU A 187 2.92 -0.14 -26.39
C GLU A 187 3.42 -1.13 -27.45
N GLY A 188 4.48 -1.89 -27.14
CA GLY A 188 5.03 -2.91 -28.03
C GLY A 188 4.06 -4.07 -28.33
N TYR A 189 3.09 -4.31 -27.44
CA TYR A 189 1.98 -5.25 -27.66
C TYR A 189 0.74 -4.60 -28.29
N GLY A 190 0.80 -3.31 -28.64
CA GLY A 190 -0.33 -2.58 -29.22
C GLY A 190 -1.41 -2.15 -28.21
N PHE A 191 -1.12 -2.24 -26.92
CA PHE A 191 -2.07 -1.88 -25.86
C PHE A 191 -1.87 -0.43 -25.39
N SER A 192 -2.95 0.15 -24.86
CA SER A 192 -2.91 1.43 -24.17
C SER A 192 -2.76 1.25 -22.65
N GLU A 193 -2.14 2.23 -22.01
CA GLU A 193 -2.07 2.28 -20.55
C GLU A 193 -3.39 2.77 -19.93
N ALA A 194 -3.71 2.28 -18.74
CA ALA A 194 -4.71 2.86 -17.87
C ALA A 194 -4.00 3.47 -16.67
N THR A 195 -4.26 4.74 -16.40
CA THR A 195 -3.73 5.46 -15.23
C THR A 195 -4.82 6.29 -14.58
N LYS A 196 -4.70 6.52 -13.28
CA LYS A 196 -5.62 7.34 -12.51
C LYS A 196 -4.85 8.32 -11.65
N ASN A 197 -5.08 9.60 -11.83
CA ASN A 197 -4.41 10.65 -11.04
C ASN A 197 -5.10 10.85 -9.68
N GLU A 198 -5.09 9.82 -8.85
CA GLU A 198 -5.64 9.82 -7.51
C GLU A 198 -4.82 8.90 -6.60
N VAL A 199 -4.43 9.39 -5.43
CA VAL A 199 -3.73 8.62 -4.40
C VAL A 199 -4.62 8.51 -3.17
N GLU A 200 -4.54 7.41 -2.44
CA GLU A 200 -5.30 7.22 -1.22
C GLU A 200 -4.46 7.53 0.03
N LEU A 201 -5.13 8.15 1.02
CA LEU A 201 -4.65 8.25 2.39
C LEU A 201 -5.53 7.37 3.27
N PHE A 202 -5.01 6.22 3.65
CA PHE A 202 -5.72 5.27 4.51
C PHE A 202 -5.58 5.64 5.98
N CYS A 203 -6.66 5.39 6.75
CA CYS A 203 -6.65 5.33 8.21
C CYS A 203 -7.11 3.95 8.63
N TRP A 204 -6.20 3.17 9.24
CA TRP A 204 -6.47 1.84 9.75
C TRP A 204 -5.77 1.64 11.09
N HIS A 205 -6.47 1.17 12.10
CA HIS A 205 -6.02 1.17 13.49
C HIS A 205 -5.59 2.56 14.02
N ASN A 206 -6.22 3.62 13.49
CA ASN A 206 -5.81 5.01 13.69
C ASN A 206 -4.37 5.30 13.21
N VAL A 207 -3.81 4.49 12.32
CA VAL A 207 -2.54 4.73 11.65
C VAL A 207 -2.80 5.26 10.25
N TRP A 208 -2.20 6.38 9.91
CA TRP A 208 -2.43 7.10 8.65
C TRP A 208 -1.31 6.84 7.66
N PHE A 209 -1.65 6.37 6.45
CA PHE A 209 -0.64 6.03 5.47
C PHE A 209 -1.12 6.10 4.02
N PRO A 210 -0.32 6.67 3.10
CA PRO A 210 -0.45 6.46 1.67
C PRO A 210 0.26 5.17 1.22
N VAL A 211 -0.14 4.67 0.05
CA VAL A 211 0.53 3.57 -0.64
C VAL A 211 0.98 4.06 -2.02
N PHE A 212 2.21 3.78 -2.38
CA PHE A 212 2.80 4.11 -3.68
C PHE A 212 3.31 2.87 -4.38
N CYS A 213 3.12 2.83 -5.69
CA CYS A 213 3.59 1.76 -6.56
C CYS A 213 4.80 2.23 -7.38
N CYS A 214 6.00 1.80 -6.97
CA CYS A 214 7.25 1.93 -7.72
C CYS A 214 7.49 3.36 -8.24
N PHE A 215 7.34 3.60 -9.54
CA PHE A 215 7.67 4.88 -10.21
C PHE A 215 6.90 6.10 -9.66
N GLU A 216 5.74 5.91 -9.07
CA GLU A 216 4.98 6.97 -8.40
C GLU A 216 5.78 7.71 -7.31
N LEU A 217 6.72 6.99 -6.67
CA LEU A 217 7.61 7.58 -5.67
C LEU A 217 8.54 8.66 -6.22
N THR A 218 8.77 8.72 -7.54
CA THR A 218 9.62 9.74 -8.14
C THR A 218 8.98 11.12 -8.12
N SER A 219 7.64 11.19 -8.05
CA SER A 219 6.90 12.45 -7.95
C SER A 219 7.05 13.09 -6.56
N ILE A 220 7.83 14.18 -6.49
CA ILE A 220 8.00 14.95 -5.25
C ILE A 220 6.66 15.55 -4.81
N GLN A 221 5.86 16.01 -5.75
CA GLN A 221 4.56 16.62 -5.47
C GLN A 221 3.61 15.64 -4.80
N ASN A 222 3.47 14.42 -5.35
CA ASN A 222 2.55 13.42 -4.83
C ASN A 222 2.88 13.00 -3.40
N ARG A 223 4.16 12.83 -3.07
CA ARG A 223 4.57 12.42 -1.73
C ARG A 223 4.60 13.55 -0.70
N SER A 224 4.88 14.80 -1.10
CA SER A 224 4.99 15.94 -0.19
C SER A 224 3.67 16.31 0.51
N VAL A 225 2.53 16.04 -0.12
CA VAL A 225 1.21 16.37 0.44
C VAL A 225 0.86 15.62 1.73
N PHE A 226 1.57 14.51 1.98
CA PHE A 226 1.34 13.68 3.17
C PHE A 226 2.21 14.06 4.37
N GLN A 227 3.03 15.14 4.27
CA GLN A 227 3.77 15.66 5.42
C GLN A 227 2.80 15.99 6.56
N SER A 228 3.13 15.59 7.78
CA SER A 228 2.31 15.67 9.00
C SER A 228 1.11 14.70 9.05
N TYR A 229 0.55 14.30 7.92
CA TYR A 229 -0.56 13.34 7.86
C TYR A 229 -0.10 11.90 8.05
N ALA A 230 0.93 11.47 7.31
CA ALA A 230 1.38 10.09 7.36
C ALA A 230 2.13 9.74 8.66
N ASP A 231 1.79 8.61 9.25
CA ASP A 231 2.57 7.96 10.31
C ASP A 231 3.53 6.94 9.72
N MET A 232 3.10 6.31 8.63
CA MET A 232 3.95 5.48 7.79
C MET A 232 3.61 5.72 6.31
N LEU A 233 4.51 5.33 5.42
CA LEU A 233 4.32 5.29 3.97
C LEU A 233 4.69 3.89 3.49
N VAL A 234 3.89 3.32 2.62
CA VAL A 234 4.16 2.00 2.03
C VAL A 234 4.52 2.17 0.57
N ALA A 235 5.64 1.60 0.15
CA ALA A 235 6.11 1.57 -1.22
C ALA A 235 6.32 0.12 -1.65
N ILE A 236 5.61 -0.30 -2.69
CA ILE A 236 5.81 -1.61 -3.32
C ILE A 236 6.48 -1.42 -4.66
N GLU A 237 7.49 -2.25 -4.96
CA GLU A 237 8.38 -2.04 -6.09
C GLU A 237 8.71 -3.33 -6.84
N TRP A 238 8.95 -3.18 -8.11
CA TRP A 238 9.65 -4.15 -8.96
C TRP A 238 10.69 -3.39 -9.78
N ASN A 239 11.78 -3.00 -9.13
CA ASN A 239 12.67 -1.96 -9.61
C ASN A 239 14.15 -2.36 -9.55
N LYS A 240 14.84 -2.14 -10.66
CA LYS A 240 16.29 -2.38 -10.83
C LYS A 240 17.16 -1.24 -10.29
N ASP A 241 16.65 0.01 -10.29
CA ASP A 241 17.39 1.19 -9.80
C ASP A 241 17.30 1.33 -8.28
N VAL A 242 17.78 0.30 -7.60
CA VAL A 242 17.72 0.14 -6.15
C VAL A 242 18.32 1.33 -5.41
N LYS A 243 19.45 1.87 -5.90
CA LYS A 243 20.15 2.97 -5.23
C LYS A 243 19.35 4.27 -5.24
N TYR A 244 18.74 4.61 -6.36
CA TYR A 244 17.93 5.81 -6.50
C TYR A 244 16.68 5.76 -5.59
N PHE A 245 15.95 4.66 -5.64
CA PHE A 245 14.76 4.48 -4.81
C PHE A 245 15.08 4.39 -3.31
N SER A 246 16.22 3.78 -2.98
CA SER A 246 16.74 3.78 -1.61
C SER A 246 16.97 5.19 -1.08
N ASN A 247 17.57 6.07 -1.88
CA ASN A 247 17.80 7.46 -1.51
C ASN A 247 16.48 8.22 -1.33
N ILE A 248 15.50 7.97 -2.20
CA ILE A 248 14.16 8.56 -2.08
C ILE A 248 13.54 8.15 -0.74
N ILE A 249 13.51 6.88 -0.41
CA ILE A 249 12.90 6.37 0.83
C ILE A 249 13.61 6.92 2.08
N GLU A 250 14.93 7.04 2.07
CA GLU A 250 15.69 7.63 3.18
C GLU A 250 15.37 9.12 3.37
N SER A 251 15.32 9.87 2.28
CA SER A 251 14.91 11.29 2.33
C SER A 251 13.46 11.42 2.79
N LEU A 252 12.56 10.63 2.21
CA LEU A 252 11.13 10.62 2.51
C LEU A 252 10.85 10.42 3.99
N SER A 253 11.53 9.44 4.61
CA SER A 253 11.35 9.17 6.03
C SER A 253 11.60 10.41 6.89
N ARG A 254 12.56 11.27 6.50
CA ARG A 254 12.88 12.52 7.21
C ARG A 254 12.00 13.69 6.78
N ASP A 255 11.72 13.81 5.48
CA ASP A 255 11.00 14.93 4.90
C ASP A 255 9.50 14.91 5.25
N ILE A 256 8.91 13.73 5.29
CA ILE A 256 7.53 13.50 5.75
C ILE A 256 7.50 13.28 7.27
N HIS A 257 8.62 12.84 7.85
CA HIS A 257 8.80 12.46 9.24
C HIS A 257 7.91 11.29 9.65
N CYS A 258 7.99 10.18 8.91
CA CYS A 258 7.21 8.97 9.11
C CYS A 258 8.05 7.69 8.96
N TYR A 259 7.51 6.54 9.35
CA TYR A 259 8.10 5.26 8.95
C TYR A 259 7.90 5.06 7.45
N CYS A 260 8.89 4.46 6.76
CA CYS A 260 8.75 4.05 5.37
C CYS A 260 8.94 2.53 5.26
N ILE A 261 7.97 1.86 4.67
CA ILE A 261 7.99 0.42 4.38
C ILE A 261 8.21 0.27 2.88
N GLN A 262 9.43 -0.13 2.48
CA GLN A 262 9.81 -0.37 1.10
C GLN A 262 9.91 -1.86 0.85
N VAL A 263 9.18 -2.37 -0.15
CA VAL A 263 9.21 -3.79 -0.51
C VAL A 263 9.43 -3.94 -2.01
N ASN A 264 10.63 -4.37 -2.36
CA ASN A 264 11.04 -4.67 -3.74
C ASN A 264 11.08 -6.19 -3.95
N SER A 265 11.06 -6.63 -5.21
CA SER A 265 11.31 -8.04 -5.49
C SER A 265 12.69 -8.47 -5.01
N SER A 266 12.81 -9.71 -4.53
CA SER A 266 14.08 -10.23 -4.02
C SER A 266 15.17 -10.35 -5.12
N ASN A 267 14.79 -10.37 -6.38
CA ASN A 267 15.71 -10.35 -7.52
C ASN A 267 16.60 -9.09 -7.52
N TYR A 268 16.03 -7.95 -7.12
CA TYR A 268 16.72 -6.66 -7.06
C TYR A 268 17.08 -6.30 -5.62
N GLY A 269 16.23 -6.68 -4.67
CA GLY A 269 16.49 -6.54 -3.24
C GLY A 269 16.27 -5.13 -2.70
N ASP A 270 16.87 -4.92 -1.52
CA ASP A 270 16.81 -3.69 -0.72
C ASP A 270 15.43 -3.38 -0.11
N SER A 271 14.63 -4.43 0.14
CA SER A 271 13.41 -4.27 0.94
C SER A 271 13.74 -3.90 2.37
N ARG A 272 13.01 -2.94 2.95
CA ARG A 272 13.34 -2.42 4.28
C ARG A 272 12.21 -1.69 4.98
N ILE A 273 12.36 -1.52 6.29
CA ILE A 273 11.56 -0.64 7.13
C ILE A 273 12.47 0.45 7.68
N VAL A 274 12.18 1.68 7.32
CA VAL A 274 12.97 2.87 7.66
C VAL A 274 12.22 3.73 8.66
N GLN A 275 12.96 4.34 9.59
CA GLN A 275 12.43 5.28 10.58
C GLN A 275 13.15 6.64 10.48
N PRO A 276 12.53 7.77 10.87
CA PRO A 276 13.09 9.11 10.72
C PRO A 276 14.18 9.42 11.75
N THR A 277 15.30 8.66 11.72
CA THR A 277 16.45 8.79 12.64
C THR A 277 17.73 9.16 11.90
N LYS A 278 18.86 9.12 12.62
CA LYS A 278 20.19 9.21 12.03
C LYS A 278 20.44 8.01 11.11
N ALA A 279 21.30 8.18 10.12
CA ALA A 279 21.60 7.18 9.10
C ALA A 279 21.94 5.80 9.69
N ASP A 280 22.77 5.76 10.73
CA ASP A 280 23.24 4.51 11.36
C ASP A 280 22.11 3.67 11.99
N PHE A 281 21.00 4.31 12.40
CA PHE A 281 19.87 3.69 13.08
C PHE A 281 18.57 3.75 12.26
N MET A 282 18.65 4.19 11.02
CA MET A 282 17.50 4.43 10.15
C MET A 282 16.78 3.13 9.79
N ASN A 283 17.50 2.08 9.46
CA ASN A 283 16.93 0.81 9.05
C ASN A 283 16.58 -0.06 10.27
N LYS A 284 15.28 -0.28 10.49
CA LYS A 284 14.83 -1.26 11.49
C LYS A 284 15.02 -2.70 10.99
N VAL A 285 14.80 -2.89 9.70
CA VAL A 285 15.04 -4.12 8.96
C VAL A 285 15.50 -3.74 7.57
N ARG A 286 16.41 -4.50 6.98
CA ARG A 286 16.86 -4.38 5.60
C ARG A 286 17.29 -5.74 5.07
N VAL A 287 16.83 -6.11 3.88
CA VAL A 287 17.23 -7.33 3.18
C VAL A 287 17.73 -7.00 1.79
N LYS A 288 18.91 -7.58 1.45
CA LYS A 288 19.56 -7.34 0.16
C LYS A 288 18.94 -8.09 -1.03
N GLY A 289 18.00 -8.99 -0.76
CA GLY A 289 17.41 -9.86 -1.76
C GLY A 289 17.78 -11.32 -1.53
N GLY A 290 17.84 -12.12 -2.59
CA GLY A 290 18.17 -13.55 -2.56
C GLY A 290 17.01 -14.43 -3.03
N ASP A 291 17.35 -15.68 -3.39
CA ASP A 291 16.42 -16.67 -3.98
C ASP A 291 15.54 -17.38 -2.94
N ASN A 292 15.06 -16.67 -1.94
CA ASN A 292 14.21 -17.27 -0.91
C ASN A 292 12.94 -16.44 -0.71
N ASN A 293 11.81 -17.11 -0.66
CA ASN A 293 10.52 -16.51 -0.33
C ASN A 293 10.33 -16.56 1.19
N ILE A 294 10.62 -15.44 1.86
CA ILE A 294 10.54 -15.30 3.33
C ILE A 294 9.84 -14.00 3.71
N ILE A 295 9.41 -13.92 4.97
CA ILE A 295 8.92 -12.68 5.58
C ILE A 295 9.94 -12.22 6.63
N LEU A 296 10.36 -10.95 6.53
CA LEU A 296 11.08 -10.29 7.61
C LEU A 296 10.11 -9.42 8.40
N VAL A 297 10.25 -9.45 9.72
CA VAL A 297 9.29 -8.83 10.63
C VAL A 297 9.94 -7.80 11.50
N SER A 298 9.30 -6.63 11.64
CA SER A 298 9.67 -5.61 12.62
C SER A 298 8.44 -4.84 13.07
N SER A 299 8.49 -4.27 14.28
CA SER A 299 7.43 -3.41 14.79
C SER A 299 7.77 -1.94 14.58
N ILE A 300 6.76 -1.14 14.22
CA ILE A 300 6.82 0.32 14.20
C ILE A 300 6.01 0.85 15.39
N ASP A 301 6.54 1.84 16.10
CA ASP A 301 5.92 2.43 17.29
C ASP A 301 5.31 3.79 16.93
N ILE A 302 4.02 3.79 16.65
CA ILE A 302 3.26 4.97 16.22
C ILE A 302 3.08 5.94 17.39
N LYS A 303 2.84 5.42 18.59
CA LYS A 303 2.71 6.26 19.79
C LYS A 303 4.00 7.03 20.05
N LYS A 304 5.13 6.34 20.05
CA LYS A 304 6.46 6.99 20.26
C LYS A 304 6.76 8.03 19.19
N LEU A 305 6.43 7.76 17.92
CA LEU A 305 6.61 8.72 16.82
C LEU A 305 5.78 9.98 17.06
N ARG A 306 4.47 9.84 17.34
CA ARG A 306 3.57 10.98 17.58
C ARG A 306 3.92 11.74 18.86
N ASP A 307 4.29 11.04 19.92
CA ASP A 307 4.75 11.65 21.19
C ASP A 307 6.00 12.49 20.99
N TYR A 308 6.88 12.07 20.08
CA TYR A 308 8.05 12.89 19.68
C TYR A 308 7.63 14.07 18.82
N GLN A 309 6.81 13.87 17.81
CA GLN A 309 6.39 14.91 16.84
C GLN A 309 5.68 16.10 17.49
N LYS A 310 4.88 15.87 18.56
CA LYS A 310 4.17 16.95 19.27
C LYS A 310 5.07 17.85 20.11
N LYS A 311 6.32 17.40 20.44
CA LYS A 311 7.25 18.18 21.27
C LYS A 311 7.68 19.48 20.58
N LYS A 312 8.08 20.49 21.37
CA LYS A 312 8.77 21.65 20.85
C LYS A 312 10.14 21.26 20.30
N TYR A 313 10.68 22.07 19.40
CA TYR A 313 11.93 21.74 18.68
C TYR A 313 13.11 21.47 19.63
N GLU A 314 13.26 22.27 20.69
CA GLU A 314 14.32 22.11 21.69
C GLU A 314 14.25 20.71 22.36
N LEU A 315 13.05 20.29 22.76
CA LEU A 315 12.82 18.98 23.35
C LEU A 315 13.01 17.83 22.37
N GLN A 316 12.74 18.04 21.08
CA GLN A 316 13.04 17.07 20.04
C GLN A 316 14.55 16.89 19.85
N LYS A 317 15.31 17.98 19.92
CA LYS A 317 16.77 17.97 19.80
C LYS A 317 17.42 17.18 20.93
N ASP A 318 16.90 17.32 22.16
CA ASP A 318 17.43 16.67 23.35
C ASP A 318 17.07 15.16 23.40
N ASP A 319 15.86 14.78 22.96
CA ASP A 319 15.35 13.40 23.03
C ASP A 319 16.17 12.41 22.17
N ARG A 320 16.69 12.84 21.04
CA ARG A 320 17.52 12.05 20.10
C ARG A 320 16.91 10.74 19.57
N CYS A 321 15.68 10.39 19.94
CA CYS A 321 15.00 9.17 19.47
C CYS A 321 14.77 9.18 17.96
N PHE A 322 14.39 10.35 17.44
CA PHE A 322 14.19 10.61 16.01
C PHE A 322 14.98 11.88 15.62
N LYS A 323 15.04 12.18 14.35
CA LYS A 323 15.48 13.49 13.88
C LYS A 323 14.38 14.52 14.17
N PRO A 324 14.71 15.80 14.39
CA PRO A 324 13.69 16.84 14.51
C PRO A 324 12.76 16.86 13.30
N THR A 325 11.52 17.22 13.56
CA THR A 325 10.52 17.38 12.47
C THR A 325 10.97 18.44 11.46
N PRO A 326 10.72 18.24 10.16
CA PRO A 326 11.15 19.16 9.11
C PRO A 326 10.43 20.51 9.22
N PRO A 327 10.95 21.54 8.52
CA PRO A 327 10.25 22.84 8.42
C PRO A 327 8.80 22.69 7.92
N ARG A 328 7.91 23.51 8.42
CA ARG A 328 6.47 23.54 8.08
C ARG A 328 5.71 22.25 8.49
N PHE A 329 6.30 21.43 9.35
CA PHE A 329 5.60 20.26 9.90
C PHE A 329 4.47 20.73 10.84
N ASP A 330 3.24 20.35 10.53
CA ASP A 330 2.06 20.75 11.28
C ASP A 330 1.79 19.79 12.46
N LYS A 331 2.12 20.25 13.66
CA LYS A 331 1.91 19.51 14.90
C LYS A 331 0.43 19.42 15.30
N THR A 332 -0.41 20.29 14.78
CA THR A 332 -1.86 20.27 15.09
C THR A 332 -2.50 19.05 14.50
N ILE A 333 -2.06 18.62 13.31
CA ILE A 333 -2.50 17.37 12.66
C ILE A 333 -2.11 16.15 13.53
N VAL A 334 -0.90 16.15 14.10
CA VAL A 334 -0.47 15.06 15.00
C VAL A 334 -1.36 15.00 16.25
N ILE A 335 -1.68 16.16 16.84
CA ILE A 335 -2.58 16.23 18.01
C ILE A 335 -3.98 15.69 17.63
N LYS A 336 -4.51 16.08 16.46
CA LYS A 336 -5.78 15.56 15.95
C LYS A 336 -5.76 14.03 15.78
N LYS A 337 -4.67 13.45 15.26
CA LYS A 337 -4.49 12.00 15.17
C LYS A 337 -4.50 11.32 16.55
N ILE A 338 -3.81 11.91 17.54
CA ILE A 338 -3.76 11.39 18.91
C ILE A 338 -5.17 11.38 19.52
N ASN A 339 -5.94 12.45 19.30
CA ASN A 339 -7.29 12.64 19.86
C ASN A 339 -8.40 11.97 19.02
N ASN A 340 -8.08 11.30 17.92
CA ASN A 340 -9.00 10.68 16.95
C ASN A 340 -9.98 11.69 16.27
N THR A 341 -9.64 12.98 16.21
CA THR A 341 -10.48 14.02 15.61
C THR A 341 -10.13 14.30 14.15
N LEU A 342 -8.99 13.84 13.65
CA LEU A 342 -8.58 14.05 12.26
C LEU A 342 -9.53 13.35 11.28
N GLN A 343 -10.03 12.16 11.64
CA GLN A 343 -10.98 11.43 10.82
C GLN A 343 -12.26 12.24 10.59
N ASP A 344 -12.85 12.77 11.67
CA ASP A 344 -14.08 13.56 11.58
C ASP A 344 -13.89 14.79 10.72
N GLU A 345 -12.74 15.48 10.85
CA GLU A 345 -12.43 16.67 10.06
C GLU A 345 -12.26 16.37 8.56
N LEU A 346 -11.52 15.28 8.23
CA LEU A 346 -11.30 14.92 6.82
C LEU A 346 -12.56 14.37 6.14
N LEU A 347 -13.52 13.86 6.92
CA LEU A 347 -14.73 13.24 6.39
C LEU A 347 -15.97 14.15 6.51
N LYS A 348 -15.91 15.28 7.23
CA LYS A 348 -16.97 16.28 7.22
C LYS A 348 -17.16 16.85 5.82
N ASN A 349 -18.42 17.05 5.44
CA ASN A 349 -18.74 17.83 4.27
C ASN A 349 -18.34 19.28 4.53
N GLU A 350 -17.70 19.92 3.57
CA GLU A 350 -17.72 21.36 3.47
C GLU A 350 -19.16 21.72 3.04
N GLU A 351 -20.07 21.73 3.99
CA GLU A 351 -21.28 22.52 3.91
C GLU A 351 -20.83 23.89 4.45
N ASP A 352 -20.51 24.76 3.48
CA ASP A 352 -20.73 26.23 3.45
C ASP A 352 -19.73 26.88 2.51
#